data_8deea5198ae4f66bf5d737df7d2a8f56
#
_entry.id   8deea5198ae4f66bf5d737df7d2a8f56
#
_cell.length_a   1.000
_cell.length_b   1.000
_cell.length_c   1.000
_cell.angle_alpha   90.00
_cell.angle_beta   90.00
_cell.angle_gamma   90.00
#
_symmetry.space_group_name_H-M   'P 1'
#
loop_
_entity.id
_entity.type
_entity.pdbx_description
1 polymer ?
#
loop_
_entity_poly.entity_id
_entity_poly.type
_entity_poly.pdbx_seq_one_letter_code
_entity_poly.pdbx_strand_id
1 'polypeptide(L)'
;IKGMISRAYETLTCSRFRVFGDHSRQLTYRADAANALRLIPARVIEMNEDGGLLIELLRGDTIVNGVEYNGNGDRPYPVMLAASLQDGNKGHARFAPGFNMDRLRAMTRHERQVRCNLKLCLHPSSGHYAYWQVTHLYDNHGNPIRVFDINDNVRTVDSLEDVTGYVYRTAADGDRASQVFQRKHDERVFFDISGQPERVSTAPHVVDSYRRVVESYSEQREEKDLQRGMRPNRFTNVDPSDLLHVGSLMYALLSEDETRVVELVPTMIGRRPYSRSPRELAAAQKVLPLTKSTEASAADRLFGY
;
A
#
# COMPACT_ATOMS: atom_id res chain seq x y z
N ILE A 1 -22.57 -27.66 14.50
CA ILE A 1 -22.84 -27.91 15.91
C ILE A 1 -21.62 -28.54 16.60
N LYS A 2 -21.03 -29.65 16.10
CA LYS A 2 -19.88 -30.36 16.71
C LYS A 2 -18.68 -29.43 16.97
N GLY A 3 -18.29 -28.60 15.97
CA GLY A 3 -17.19 -27.66 16.14
C GLY A 3 -17.48 -26.54 17.15
N MET A 4 -18.73 -26.14 17.28
CA MET A 4 -19.18 -25.14 18.25
C MET A 4 -19.09 -25.66 19.67
N ILE A 5 -19.52 -26.89 19.90
CA ILE A 5 -19.43 -27.57 21.22
C ILE A 5 -17.95 -27.78 21.61
N SER A 6 -17.13 -28.23 20.65
CA SER A 6 -15.70 -28.42 20.90
C SER A 6 -15.03 -27.10 21.30
N ARG A 7 -15.30 -25.99 20.61
CA ARG A 7 -14.74 -24.67 20.95
C ARG A 7 -15.24 -24.12 22.27
N ALA A 8 -16.54 -24.31 22.59
CA ALA A 8 -17.09 -23.91 23.87
C ALA A 8 -16.41 -24.68 25.01
N TYR A 9 -16.19 -25.97 24.83
CA TYR A 9 -15.49 -26.78 25.82
C TYR A 9 -14.03 -26.37 25.99
N GLU A 10 -13.31 -26.14 24.90
CA GLU A 10 -11.93 -25.64 24.89
C GLU A 10 -11.82 -24.33 25.68
N THR A 11 -12.76 -23.41 25.45
CA THR A 11 -12.82 -22.11 26.16
C THR A 11 -13.09 -22.27 27.63
N LEU A 12 -14.09 -23.06 28.00
CA LEU A 12 -14.50 -23.30 29.41
C LEU A 12 -13.41 -23.98 30.23
N THR A 13 -12.65 -24.87 29.61
CA THR A 13 -11.59 -25.63 30.29
C THR A 13 -10.21 -24.98 30.18
N CYS A 14 -10.12 -23.76 29.58
CA CYS A 14 -8.86 -23.10 29.26
C CYS A 14 -7.87 -24.03 28.55
N SER A 15 -8.38 -24.87 27.67
CA SER A 15 -7.60 -25.87 26.97
C SER A 15 -6.81 -25.25 25.83
N ARG A 16 -5.77 -25.97 25.39
CA ARG A 16 -4.95 -25.57 24.26
C ARG A 16 -5.77 -25.58 22.98
N PHE A 17 -5.46 -24.65 22.07
CA PHE A 17 -6.00 -24.72 20.72
C PHE A 17 -5.49 -25.96 20.00
N ARG A 18 -6.37 -26.66 19.33
CA ARG A 18 -5.97 -27.68 18.37
C ARG A 18 -5.41 -27.00 17.13
N VAL A 19 -4.11 -27.04 17.01
CA VAL A 19 -3.42 -26.44 15.91
C VAL A 19 -3.15 -27.52 14.87
N PHE A 20 -3.85 -27.45 13.73
CA PHE A 20 -3.56 -28.30 12.58
C PHE A 20 -2.57 -27.60 11.67
N GLY A 21 -1.39 -28.18 11.51
CA GLY A 21 -0.34 -27.63 10.67
C GLY A 21 0.70 -26.80 11.42
N ASP A 22 1.66 -26.27 10.68
CA ASP A 22 2.81 -25.59 11.23
C ASP A 22 2.47 -24.21 11.87
N HIS A 23 1.53 -23.48 11.32
CA HIS A 23 1.10 -22.15 11.77
C HIS A 23 2.24 -21.15 12.08
N SER A 24 3.44 -21.43 11.57
CA SER A 24 4.60 -20.53 11.69
C SER A 24 4.46 -19.31 10.79
N ARG A 25 3.60 -19.42 9.77
CA ARG A 25 3.36 -18.35 8.82
C ARG A 25 2.67 -17.16 9.49
N GLN A 26 3.24 -15.97 9.29
CA GLN A 26 2.65 -14.73 9.79
C GLN A 26 1.35 -14.41 9.03
N LEU A 27 0.27 -14.22 9.79
CA LEU A 27 -1.00 -13.80 9.22
C LEU A 27 -0.97 -12.31 8.89
N THR A 28 -1.80 -11.93 7.93
CA THR A 28 -1.98 -10.53 7.54
C THR A 28 -3.45 -10.13 7.66
N TYR A 29 -3.69 -8.88 8.02
CA TYR A 29 -5.01 -8.27 8.01
C TYR A 29 -5.07 -7.14 6.98
N ARG A 30 -6.27 -6.77 6.56
CA ARG A 30 -6.45 -5.62 5.67
C ARG A 30 -6.45 -4.34 6.51
N ALA A 31 -5.61 -3.37 6.14
CA ALA A 31 -5.59 -2.08 6.81
C ALA A 31 -6.92 -1.33 6.63
N ASP A 32 -7.29 -0.54 7.62
CA ASP A 32 -8.42 0.39 7.53
C ASP A 32 -8.11 1.49 6.51
N ALA A 33 -9.12 1.87 5.72
CA ALA A 33 -9.01 2.95 4.74
C ALA A 33 -8.65 4.30 5.38
N ALA A 34 -9.09 4.56 6.61
CA ALA A 34 -8.74 5.78 7.35
C ALA A 34 -7.23 5.90 7.60
N ASN A 35 -6.54 4.77 7.78
CA ASN A 35 -5.09 4.76 7.96
C ASN A 35 -4.31 5.10 6.68
N ALA A 36 -4.94 4.99 5.51
CA ALA A 36 -4.28 5.32 4.24
C ALA A 36 -3.88 6.79 4.14
N LEU A 37 -4.61 7.70 4.80
CA LEU A 37 -4.32 9.13 4.82
C LEU A 37 -3.07 9.48 5.65
N ARG A 38 -2.59 8.58 6.50
CA ARG A 38 -1.36 8.75 7.30
C ARG A 38 -0.11 8.23 6.59
N LEU A 39 -0.28 7.57 5.45
CA LEU A 39 0.82 6.98 4.71
C LEU A 39 1.49 8.02 3.82
N ILE A 40 2.80 8.13 3.94
CA ILE A 40 3.61 9.07 3.19
C ILE A 40 4.31 8.31 2.06
N PRO A 41 4.17 8.74 0.80
CA PRO A 41 4.97 8.22 -0.30
C PRO A 41 6.45 8.34 -0.01
N ALA A 42 7.22 7.30 -0.30
CA ALA A 42 8.65 7.26 -0.02
C ALA A 42 9.42 6.57 -1.14
N ARG A 43 10.69 6.92 -1.26
CA ARG A 43 11.63 6.36 -2.22
C ARG A 43 12.93 5.96 -1.51
N VAL A 44 13.44 4.77 -1.82
CA VAL A 44 14.75 4.31 -1.30
C VAL A 44 15.86 5.09 -1.99
N ILE A 45 16.76 5.68 -1.21
CA ILE A 45 17.93 6.38 -1.72
C ILE A 45 19.24 5.67 -1.37
N GLU A 46 19.24 4.85 -0.31
CA GLU A 46 20.40 4.06 0.10
C GLU A 46 19.95 2.79 0.81
N MET A 47 20.72 1.73 0.62
CA MET A 47 20.57 0.47 1.35
C MET A 47 21.72 0.33 2.32
N ASN A 48 21.42 0.31 3.62
CA ASN A 48 22.43 0.26 4.66
C ASN A 48 23.01 -1.16 4.83
N GLU A 49 24.25 -1.27 5.24
CA GLU A 49 24.93 -2.56 5.47
C GLU A 49 24.26 -3.40 6.58
N ASP A 50 23.59 -2.76 7.53
CA ASP A 50 22.83 -3.42 8.61
C ASP A 50 21.47 -3.99 8.14
N GLY A 51 21.09 -3.78 6.88
CA GLY A 51 19.81 -4.19 6.31
C GLY A 51 18.69 -3.16 6.47
N GLY A 52 18.95 -2.00 7.06
CA GLY A 52 18.05 -0.85 7.06
C GLY A 52 18.06 -0.12 5.71
N LEU A 53 17.24 0.90 5.57
CA LEU A 53 17.17 1.75 4.38
C LEU A 53 17.26 3.21 4.80
N LEU A 54 17.87 4.04 3.96
CA LEU A 54 17.66 5.48 3.95
C LEU A 54 16.60 5.78 2.88
N ILE A 55 15.50 6.39 3.29
CA ILE A 55 14.39 6.77 2.40
C ILE A 55 14.21 8.28 2.37
N GLU A 56 13.79 8.80 1.23
CA GLU A 56 13.27 10.16 1.12
C GLU A 56 11.74 10.11 1.16
N LEU A 57 11.14 11.02 1.93
CA LEU A 57 9.70 11.18 2.05
C LEU A 57 9.23 12.16 0.97
N LEU A 58 8.31 11.70 0.11
CA LEU A 58 7.77 12.49 -0.98
C LEU A 58 6.40 13.05 -0.55
N ARG A 59 6.45 14.14 0.21
CA ARG A 59 5.24 14.79 0.72
C ARG A 59 4.69 15.72 -0.34
N GLY A 60 3.64 15.30 -1.03
CA GLY A 60 2.78 16.22 -1.78
C GLY A 60 1.97 17.04 -0.79
N ASP A 61 2.54 18.13 -0.30
CA ASP A 61 2.08 18.86 0.87
C ASP A 61 0.65 19.37 0.77
N THR A 62 0.05 19.60 1.94
CA THR A 62 -1.30 20.18 2.11
C THR A 62 -1.30 21.71 2.09
N ILE A 63 -0.13 22.33 2.18
CA ILE A 63 0.02 23.78 2.16
C ILE A 63 0.28 24.23 0.73
N VAL A 64 -0.76 24.72 0.08
CA VAL A 64 -0.63 25.30 -1.24
C VAL A 64 -0.62 26.82 -1.09
N ASN A 65 0.40 27.47 -1.66
CA ASN A 65 0.60 28.92 -1.59
C ASN A 65 0.62 29.48 -0.14
N GLY A 66 1.09 28.70 0.83
CA GLY A 66 1.17 29.10 2.23
C GLY A 66 -0.19 29.13 2.97
N VAL A 67 -1.23 28.62 2.35
CA VAL A 67 -2.57 28.52 2.95
C VAL A 67 -2.91 27.06 3.17
N GLU A 68 -3.06 26.65 4.42
CA GLU A 68 -3.56 25.33 4.75
C GLU A 68 -5.01 25.21 4.24
N TYR A 69 -5.27 24.17 3.45
CA TYR A 69 -6.57 23.99 2.85
C TYR A 69 -7.58 23.51 3.89
N ASN A 70 -8.52 24.37 4.25
CA ASN A 70 -9.60 24.08 5.20
C ASN A 70 -10.88 23.69 4.45
N GLY A 71 -11.44 22.56 4.81
CA GLY A 71 -12.79 22.14 4.44
C GLY A 71 -13.88 23.07 5.00
N ASN A 72 -15.01 22.62 5.33
CA ASN A 72 -16.06 23.44 5.92
C ASN A 72 -15.66 23.97 7.29
N GLY A 73 -15.31 25.24 7.41
CA GLY A 73 -15.10 25.97 8.66
C GLY A 73 -13.95 25.42 9.47
N ASP A 74 -13.19 25.51 10.14
CA ASP A 74 -12.14 25.25 11.12
C ASP A 74 -11.44 23.89 11.11
N ARG A 75 -11.72 22.98 10.16
CA ARG A 75 -10.98 21.70 10.08
C ARG A 75 -10.29 21.53 8.74
N PRO A 76 -8.96 21.35 8.72
CA PRO A 76 -8.24 21.03 7.50
C PRO A 76 -8.71 19.67 6.96
N TYR A 77 -8.94 19.56 5.65
CA TYR A 77 -9.13 18.26 5.02
C TYR A 77 -7.79 17.53 4.97
N PRO A 78 -7.73 16.28 5.40
CA PRO A 78 -6.56 15.46 5.12
C PRO A 78 -6.41 15.32 3.61
N VAL A 79 -5.20 15.47 3.12
CA VAL A 79 -4.87 15.34 1.70
C VAL A 79 -4.11 14.05 1.48
N MET A 80 -4.49 13.30 0.43
CA MET A 80 -3.69 12.19 -0.04
C MET A 80 -2.42 12.72 -0.69
N LEU A 81 -1.27 12.37 -0.14
CA LEU A 81 0.02 12.93 -0.54
C LEU A 81 0.51 12.46 -1.91
N ALA A 82 0.02 11.32 -2.41
CA ALA A 82 0.32 10.84 -3.76
C ALA A 82 -0.76 11.28 -4.75
N ALA A 83 -0.33 11.75 -5.92
CA ALA A 83 -1.26 12.17 -6.98
C ALA A 83 -1.86 10.96 -7.71
N SER A 84 -3.16 10.98 -7.98
CA SER A 84 -3.87 9.96 -8.76
C SER A 84 -3.43 10.00 -10.22
N LEU A 85 -3.05 8.84 -10.77
CA LEU A 85 -2.64 8.64 -12.15
C LEU A 85 -3.61 7.70 -12.89
N GLN A 86 -4.89 7.83 -12.65
CA GLN A 86 -5.89 6.93 -13.23
C GLN A 86 -7.19 7.66 -13.52
N ASP A 87 -7.99 7.11 -14.43
CA ASP A 87 -9.37 7.53 -14.61
C ASP A 87 -10.17 7.16 -13.37
N GLY A 88 -10.90 8.10 -12.84
CA GLY A 88 -11.70 7.88 -11.64
C GLY A 88 -12.84 6.90 -11.93
N ASN A 89 -12.80 5.74 -11.29
CA ASN A 89 -13.77 4.65 -11.46
C ASN A 89 -15.22 5.04 -11.07
N LYS A 90 -15.48 6.28 -10.68
CA LYS A 90 -16.79 6.77 -10.27
C LYS A 90 -17.03 8.25 -10.68
N GLY A 91 -16.48 8.66 -11.82
CA GLY A 91 -16.79 9.97 -12.35
C GLY A 91 -15.99 11.12 -11.73
N HIS A 92 -14.77 10.89 -11.27
CA HIS A 92 -13.91 11.96 -10.77
C HIS A 92 -13.02 12.57 -11.86
N ALA A 93 -12.43 11.73 -12.69
CA ALA A 93 -11.65 12.11 -13.85
C ALA A 93 -11.85 11.10 -14.98
N ARG A 94 -11.64 11.52 -16.21
CA ARG A 94 -11.71 10.68 -17.42
C ARG A 94 -10.53 10.97 -18.30
N PHE A 95 -10.20 10.05 -19.20
CA PHE A 95 -9.20 10.35 -20.22
C PHE A 95 -9.60 11.55 -21.05
N ALA A 96 -8.63 12.42 -21.29
CA ALA A 96 -8.80 13.54 -22.21
C ALA A 96 -9.08 13.03 -23.64
N PRO A 97 -9.78 13.79 -24.50
CA PRO A 97 -10.03 13.40 -25.88
C PRO A 97 -8.74 13.04 -26.62
N GLY A 98 -8.73 11.88 -27.28
CA GLY A 98 -7.56 11.37 -28.01
C GLY A 98 -6.46 10.75 -27.15
N PHE A 99 -6.66 10.66 -25.82
CA PHE A 99 -5.78 9.94 -24.91
C PHE A 99 -6.41 8.62 -24.49
N ASN A 100 -5.60 7.60 -24.23
CA ASN A 100 -6.06 6.28 -23.82
C ASN A 100 -5.04 5.58 -22.90
N MET A 101 -5.43 4.42 -22.42
CA MET A 101 -4.63 3.62 -21.48
C MET A 101 -3.29 3.17 -22.08
N ASP A 102 -3.22 2.82 -23.35
CA ASP A 102 -1.99 2.34 -23.99
C ASP A 102 -0.95 3.45 -24.06
N ARG A 103 -1.40 4.66 -24.38
CA ARG A 103 -0.57 5.85 -24.38
C ARG A 103 -0.09 6.21 -22.98
N LEU A 104 -0.96 6.11 -21.98
CA LEU A 104 -0.58 6.30 -20.58
C LEU A 104 0.52 5.32 -20.15
N ARG A 105 0.40 4.06 -20.53
CA ARG A 105 1.40 3.03 -20.22
C ARG A 105 2.74 3.28 -20.87
N ALA A 106 2.74 3.71 -22.11
CA ALA A 106 3.96 4.05 -22.83
C ALA A 106 4.73 5.19 -22.14
N MET A 107 4.00 6.13 -21.51
CA MET A 107 4.58 7.27 -20.81
C MET A 107 4.94 6.99 -19.35
N THR A 108 4.29 6.03 -18.71
CA THR A 108 4.36 5.83 -17.26
C THR A 108 4.80 4.42 -16.89
N ARG A 109 6.10 4.17 -16.83
CA ARG A 109 6.66 2.95 -16.26
C ARG A 109 6.84 3.11 -14.76
N HIS A 110 6.73 2.00 -14.00
CA HIS A 110 7.01 2.02 -12.57
C HIS A 110 8.39 2.58 -12.27
N GLU A 111 8.52 3.38 -11.21
CA GLU A 111 9.75 4.07 -10.77
C GLU A 111 10.31 5.11 -11.76
N ARG A 112 9.71 5.25 -12.93
CA ARG A 112 10.13 6.28 -13.88
C ARG A 112 9.81 7.67 -13.33
N GLN A 113 10.79 8.56 -13.42
CA GLN A 113 10.58 9.98 -13.18
C GLN A 113 9.74 10.60 -14.30
N VAL A 114 8.76 11.40 -13.92
CA VAL A 114 7.87 12.14 -14.83
C VAL A 114 7.72 13.57 -14.36
N ARG A 115 7.44 14.45 -15.32
CA ARG A 115 6.97 15.82 -15.06
C ARG A 115 5.48 15.86 -15.35
N CYS A 116 4.71 16.52 -14.49
CA CYS A 116 3.25 16.55 -14.60
C CYS A 116 2.65 17.84 -14.06
N ASN A 117 1.41 18.13 -14.50
CA ASN A 117 0.57 19.14 -13.87
C ASN A 117 -0.48 18.44 -13.02
N LEU A 118 -0.74 18.99 -11.85
CA LEU A 118 -1.63 18.45 -10.84
C LEU A 118 -2.76 19.42 -10.53
N LYS A 119 -3.93 18.88 -10.20
CA LYS A 119 -5.03 19.65 -9.60
C LYS A 119 -5.43 19.03 -8.28
N LEU A 120 -5.57 19.85 -7.26
CA LEU A 120 -6.11 19.44 -5.97
C LEU A 120 -7.64 19.40 -6.03
N CYS A 121 -8.19 18.22 -5.80
CA CYS A 121 -9.61 17.93 -5.93
C CYS A 121 -10.20 17.55 -4.57
N LEU A 122 -11.44 17.95 -4.31
CA LEU A 122 -12.21 17.45 -3.19
C LEU A 122 -12.96 16.17 -3.61
N HIS A 123 -12.92 15.15 -2.76
CA HIS A 123 -13.63 13.92 -3.03
C HIS A 123 -15.16 14.15 -3.03
N PRO A 124 -15.85 13.92 -4.16
CA PRO A 124 -17.24 14.35 -4.31
C PRO A 124 -18.24 13.59 -3.42
N SER A 125 -17.93 12.36 -3.05
CA SER A 125 -18.85 11.49 -2.30
C SER A 125 -18.73 11.61 -0.79
N SER A 126 -17.57 12.01 -0.26
CA SER A 126 -17.32 12.04 1.18
C SER A 126 -17.08 13.42 1.74
N GLY A 127 -16.57 14.35 0.93
CA GLY A 127 -16.15 15.65 1.39
C GLY A 127 -15.12 15.62 2.55
N HIS A 128 -14.58 14.43 2.84
CA HIS A 128 -13.76 14.21 4.04
C HIS A 128 -12.25 14.21 3.76
N TYR A 129 -11.85 14.23 2.48
CA TYR A 129 -10.43 14.34 2.10
C TYR A 129 -10.28 14.98 0.72
N ALA A 130 -9.11 15.54 0.48
CA ALA A 130 -8.67 16.04 -0.81
C ALA A 130 -7.65 15.09 -1.42
N TYR A 131 -7.48 15.14 -2.74
CA TYR A 131 -6.50 14.35 -3.46
C TYR A 131 -5.96 15.11 -4.68
N TRP A 132 -4.71 14.89 -4.99
CA TRP A 132 -4.11 15.38 -6.21
C TRP A 132 -4.48 14.49 -7.39
N GLN A 133 -4.88 15.10 -8.52
CA GLN A 133 -5.14 14.43 -9.78
C GLN A 133 -4.15 14.93 -10.83
N VAL A 134 -3.45 14.00 -11.47
CA VAL A 134 -2.64 14.31 -12.65
C VAL A 134 -3.58 14.75 -13.78
N THR A 135 -3.27 15.87 -14.43
CA THR A 135 -4.02 16.36 -15.60
C THR A 135 -3.20 16.32 -16.86
N HIS A 136 -1.90 16.63 -16.78
CA HIS A 136 -0.96 16.59 -17.89
C HIS A 136 0.30 15.80 -17.49
N LEU A 137 0.89 15.15 -18.48
CA LEU A 137 2.25 14.61 -18.42
C LEU A 137 3.10 15.32 -19.48
N TYR A 138 4.36 15.54 -19.19
CA TYR A 138 5.26 16.13 -20.15
C TYR A 138 5.92 15.04 -21.01
N ASP A 139 6.02 15.28 -22.32
CA ASP A 139 6.75 14.42 -23.24
C ASP A 139 8.27 14.61 -23.12
N ASN A 140 9.03 13.87 -23.90
CA ASN A 140 10.50 13.97 -23.92
C ASN A 140 11.01 15.32 -24.50
N HIS A 141 10.16 16.10 -25.11
CA HIS A 141 10.46 17.44 -25.64
C HIS A 141 10.06 18.55 -24.66
N GLY A 142 9.49 18.19 -23.52
CA GLY A 142 9.03 19.14 -22.52
C GLY A 142 7.66 19.76 -22.80
N ASN A 143 6.88 19.20 -23.72
CA ASN A 143 5.52 19.69 -23.99
C ASN A 143 4.51 19.02 -23.06
N PRO A 144 3.58 19.77 -22.45
CA PRO A 144 2.52 19.20 -21.65
C PRO A 144 1.48 18.51 -22.53
N ILE A 145 1.25 17.23 -22.29
CA ILE A 145 0.22 16.43 -22.95
C ILE A 145 -0.93 16.24 -21.97
N ARG A 146 -2.12 16.69 -22.34
CA ARG A 146 -3.34 16.49 -21.54
C ARG A 146 -3.69 15.01 -21.48
N VAL A 147 -3.76 14.48 -20.25
CA VAL A 147 -3.98 13.05 -19.98
C VAL A 147 -5.38 12.81 -19.41
N PHE A 148 -5.75 13.61 -18.42
CA PHE A 148 -7.04 13.49 -17.75
C PHE A 148 -7.78 14.82 -17.69
N ASP A 149 -9.10 14.72 -17.86
CA ASP A 149 -10.07 15.78 -17.57
C ASP A 149 -10.73 15.50 -16.23
N ILE A 150 -10.80 16.52 -15.39
CA ILE A 150 -11.58 16.46 -14.16
C ILE A 150 -13.03 16.70 -14.51
N ASN A 151 -13.94 15.89 -14.00
CA ASN A 151 -15.36 16.02 -14.27
C ASN A 151 -15.95 17.26 -13.58
N ASP A 152 -16.97 17.85 -14.19
CA ASP A 152 -17.59 19.11 -13.76
C ASP A 152 -18.18 19.08 -12.34
N ASN A 153 -18.52 17.87 -11.85
CA ASN A 153 -19.03 17.66 -10.50
C ASN A 153 -17.94 17.59 -9.43
N VAL A 154 -16.66 17.65 -9.81
CA VAL A 154 -15.52 17.63 -8.88
C VAL A 154 -15.02 19.04 -8.62
N ARG A 155 -15.08 19.48 -7.39
CA ARG A 155 -14.54 20.77 -6.99
C ARG A 155 -13.01 20.71 -6.98
N THR A 156 -12.38 21.55 -7.80
CA THR A 156 -10.94 21.78 -7.76
C THR A 156 -10.65 23.02 -6.93
N VAL A 157 -9.58 22.97 -6.15
CA VAL A 157 -9.26 24.02 -5.18
C VAL A 157 -7.88 24.61 -5.38
N ASP A 158 -7.00 23.88 -6.05
CA ASP A 158 -5.66 24.36 -6.37
C ASP A 158 -5.04 23.61 -7.56
N SER A 159 -3.89 24.09 -8.04
CA SER A 159 -3.13 23.47 -9.11
C SER A 159 -1.64 23.69 -8.93
N LEU A 160 -0.86 22.70 -9.34
CA LEU A 160 0.59 22.74 -9.44
C LEU A 160 0.99 22.43 -10.89
N GLU A 161 1.91 23.20 -11.41
CA GLU A 161 2.44 23.02 -12.77
C GLU A 161 3.89 22.56 -12.71
N ASP A 162 4.29 21.75 -13.69
CA ASP A 162 5.65 21.29 -13.87
C ASP A 162 6.26 20.60 -12.66
N VAL A 163 5.46 19.80 -11.97
CA VAL A 163 5.90 19.03 -10.82
C VAL A 163 6.67 17.79 -11.29
N THR A 164 7.84 17.57 -10.71
CA THR A 164 8.60 16.34 -10.92
C THR A 164 8.21 15.30 -9.86
N GLY A 165 7.94 14.08 -10.32
CA GLY A 165 7.58 12.97 -9.43
C GLY A 165 7.97 11.61 -10.01
N TYR A 166 7.68 10.55 -9.28
CA TYR A 166 7.97 9.17 -9.64
C TYR A 166 6.68 8.38 -9.79
N VAL A 167 6.58 7.61 -10.87
CA VAL A 167 5.40 6.78 -11.14
C VAL A 167 5.40 5.54 -10.24
N TYR A 168 4.37 5.42 -9.43
CA TYR A 168 4.08 4.23 -8.64
C TYR A 168 2.97 3.42 -9.29
N ARG A 169 3.23 2.13 -9.57
CA ARG A 169 2.26 1.23 -10.19
C ARG A 169 2.17 -0.08 -9.45
N THR A 170 0.97 -0.55 -9.21
CA THR A 170 0.70 -1.87 -8.64
C THR A 170 0.46 -2.95 -9.70
N ALA A 171 0.17 -2.54 -10.94
CA ALA A 171 0.06 -3.46 -12.06
C ALA A 171 1.45 -3.90 -12.56
N ALA A 172 1.57 -5.16 -12.98
CA ALA A 172 2.75 -5.65 -13.66
C ALA A 172 2.96 -4.93 -15.00
N ASP A 173 4.21 -4.71 -15.38
CA ASP A 173 4.54 -4.22 -16.71
C ASP A 173 4.32 -5.31 -17.77
N GLY A 174 3.88 -4.93 -18.98
CA GLY A 174 3.68 -5.84 -20.12
C GLY A 174 2.27 -5.83 -20.72
N ASP A 175 2.08 -6.58 -21.80
CA ASP A 175 0.84 -6.59 -22.62
C ASP A 175 -0.43 -7.01 -21.88
N ARG A 176 -0.28 -7.70 -20.77
CA ARG A 176 -1.39 -8.14 -19.92
C ARG A 176 -1.84 -7.11 -18.89
N ALA A 177 -1.13 -6.00 -18.74
CA ALA A 177 -1.43 -4.96 -17.75
C ALA A 177 -2.77 -4.22 -18.00
N SER A 178 -3.32 -4.27 -19.24
CA SER A 178 -4.51 -3.50 -19.65
C SER A 178 -5.77 -3.76 -18.83
N GLN A 179 -5.99 -4.99 -18.44
CA GLN A 179 -7.22 -5.35 -17.71
C GLN A 179 -7.06 -5.20 -16.19
N VAL A 180 -5.83 -5.16 -15.69
CA VAL A 180 -5.55 -4.99 -14.27
C VAL A 180 -5.71 -3.53 -13.85
N PHE A 181 -5.36 -2.59 -14.71
CA PHE A 181 -5.61 -1.16 -14.53
C PHE A 181 -7.09 -0.82 -14.30
N GLN A 182 -7.99 -1.55 -14.97
CA GLN A 182 -9.43 -1.31 -14.83
C GLN A 182 -10.03 -1.80 -13.50
N ARG A 183 -9.34 -2.63 -12.73
CA ARG A 183 -9.91 -3.30 -11.55
C ARG A 183 -9.18 -3.01 -10.23
N LYS A 184 -7.95 -2.50 -10.25
CA LYS A 184 -7.16 -2.19 -9.05
C LYS A 184 -6.56 -0.80 -9.20
N HIS A 185 -7.03 0.10 -8.37
CA HIS A 185 -6.79 1.54 -8.47
C HIS A 185 -5.77 1.96 -7.43
N ASP A 186 -4.49 1.82 -7.72
CA ASP A 186 -3.43 2.41 -6.91
C ASP A 186 -2.23 2.87 -7.76
N GLU A 187 -2.56 3.44 -8.95
CA GLU A 187 -1.58 4.07 -9.82
C GLU A 187 -1.43 5.52 -9.41
N ARG A 188 -0.20 5.93 -9.08
CA ARG A 188 0.09 7.22 -8.47
C ARG A 188 1.32 7.87 -9.08
N VAL A 189 1.45 9.16 -8.84
CA VAL A 189 2.72 9.87 -8.93
C VAL A 189 3.10 10.29 -7.51
N PHE A 190 4.26 9.84 -7.05
CA PHE A 190 4.88 10.26 -5.80
C PHE A 190 5.71 11.50 -6.08
N PHE A 191 5.45 12.58 -5.37
CA PHE A 191 6.10 13.86 -5.61
C PHE A 191 6.32 14.60 -4.28
N ASP A 192 7.25 15.52 -4.30
CA ASP A 192 7.52 16.44 -3.21
C ASP A 192 7.44 17.86 -3.74
N ILE A 193 6.86 18.76 -2.98
CA ILE A 193 6.75 20.18 -3.34
C ILE A 193 7.69 21.08 -2.56
N SER A 194 8.34 20.55 -1.53
CA SER A 194 9.32 21.32 -0.74
C SER A 194 10.62 21.60 -1.52
N GLY A 195 10.88 20.79 -2.57
CA GLY A 195 12.14 20.80 -3.31
C GLY A 195 13.33 20.21 -2.53
N GLN A 196 13.12 19.82 -1.28
CA GLN A 196 14.11 19.17 -0.41
C GLN A 196 13.45 18.08 0.41
N PRO A 197 13.21 16.89 -0.17
CA PRO A 197 12.57 15.79 0.53
C PRO A 197 13.31 15.44 1.82
N GLU A 198 12.55 15.28 2.88
CA GLU A 198 13.05 14.82 4.17
C GLU A 198 13.60 13.40 4.04
N ARG A 199 14.74 13.13 4.69
CA ARG A 199 15.40 11.82 4.68
C ARG A 199 15.31 11.18 6.04
N VAL A 200 14.82 9.93 6.08
CA VAL A 200 14.63 9.18 7.33
C VAL A 200 15.23 7.79 7.17
N SER A 201 15.95 7.33 8.19
CA SER A 201 16.45 5.96 8.25
C SER A 201 15.39 5.01 8.76
N THR A 202 15.36 3.79 8.21
CA THR A 202 14.49 2.71 8.68
C THR A 202 15.30 1.65 9.40
N ALA A 203 14.72 1.07 10.43
CA ALA A 203 15.34 -0.05 11.11
C ALA A 203 15.20 -1.36 10.30
N PRO A 204 16.17 -2.31 10.39
CA PRO A 204 16.14 -3.57 9.66
C PRO A 204 14.85 -4.38 9.84
N HIS A 205 14.29 -4.44 11.04
CA HIS A 205 13.05 -5.18 11.30
C HIS A 205 11.82 -4.62 10.56
N VAL A 206 11.79 -3.31 10.26
CA VAL A 206 10.74 -2.67 9.45
C VAL A 206 10.86 -3.11 8.00
N VAL A 207 12.09 -3.19 7.49
CA VAL A 207 12.40 -3.67 6.14
C VAL A 207 12.01 -5.15 6.01
N ASP A 208 12.35 -5.98 6.99
CA ASP A 208 11.98 -7.40 7.00
C ASP A 208 10.47 -7.60 7.04
N SER A 209 9.75 -6.76 7.78
CA SER A 209 8.28 -6.80 7.78
C SER A 209 7.70 -6.47 6.40
N TYR A 210 8.26 -5.48 5.71
CA TYR A 210 7.87 -5.15 4.34
C TYR A 210 8.13 -6.33 3.37
N ARG A 211 9.32 -6.94 3.42
CA ARG A 211 9.66 -8.11 2.60
C ARG A 211 8.65 -9.25 2.80
N ARG A 212 8.35 -9.60 4.05
CA ARG A 212 7.37 -10.65 4.38
C ARG A 212 5.97 -10.34 3.84
N VAL A 213 5.54 -9.08 3.86
CA VAL A 213 4.26 -8.68 3.27
C VAL A 213 4.26 -8.94 1.77
N VAL A 214 5.31 -8.52 1.07
CA VAL A 214 5.41 -8.71 -0.39
C VAL A 214 5.51 -10.19 -0.75
N GLU A 215 6.31 -10.97 -0.04
CA GLU A 215 6.42 -12.42 -0.20
C GLU A 215 5.06 -13.11 0.00
N SER A 216 4.29 -12.69 1.01
CA SER A 216 2.95 -13.23 1.24
C SER A 216 1.96 -12.93 0.11
N TYR A 217 2.14 -11.84 -0.64
CA TYR A 217 1.38 -11.58 -1.86
C TYR A 217 1.72 -12.56 -2.98
N SER A 218 2.98 -12.93 -3.11
CA SER A 218 3.48 -13.90 -4.08
C SER A 218 2.91 -15.29 -3.80
N GLU A 219 3.16 -15.85 -2.63
CA GLU A 219 2.76 -17.20 -2.24
C GLU A 219 1.24 -17.46 -2.27
N GLN A 220 0.41 -16.47 -1.86
CA GLN A 220 -1.05 -16.67 -1.85
C GLN A 220 -1.69 -16.66 -3.23
N ARG A 221 -0.98 -16.18 -4.24
CA ARG A 221 -1.53 -16.04 -5.58
C ARG A 221 -1.13 -17.13 -6.53
N GLU A 222 0.03 -17.73 -6.39
CA GLU A 222 0.48 -18.79 -7.27
C GLU A 222 -0.54 -19.94 -7.36
N GLU A 223 -1.08 -20.37 -6.24
CA GLU A 223 -2.01 -21.50 -6.20
C GLU A 223 -3.44 -21.14 -6.67
N LYS A 224 -3.94 -19.96 -6.31
CA LYS A 224 -5.31 -19.53 -6.63
C LYS A 224 -5.43 -18.85 -7.99
N ASP A 225 -4.40 -18.17 -8.43
CA ASP A 225 -4.40 -17.40 -9.67
C ASP A 225 -4.13 -18.29 -10.89
N LEU A 226 -3.33 -19.34 -10.75
CA LEU A 226 -3.18 -20.40 -11.76
C LEU A 226 -4.50 -21.14 -12.01
N GLN A 227 -5.28 -21.39 -10.95
CA GLN A 227 -6.59 -22.07 -11.07
C GLN A 227 -7.69 -21.18 -11.65
N ARG A 228 -7.58 -19.85 -11.58
CA ARG A 228 -8.60 -18.88 -12.00
C ARG A 228 -8.23 -18.07 -13.23
N GLY A 229 -7.07 -18.29 -13.84
CA GLY A 229 -6.60 -17.48 -14.95
C GLY A 229 -6.40 -15.99 -14.58
N MET A 230 -6.24 -15.68 -13.30
CA MET A 230 -6.01 -14.32 -12.83
C MET A 230 -4.57 -13.89 -13.10
N ARG A 231 -4.39 -12.62 -13.38
CA ARG A 231 -3.12 -12.07 -13.85
C ARG A 231 -2.24 -11.61 -12.70
N PRO A 232 -0.90 -11.80 -12.81
CA PRO A 232 0.03 -11.35 -11.79
C PRO A 232 -0.02 -9.83 -11.62
N ASN A 233 0.10 -9.36 -10.38
CA ASN A 233 0.48 -7.98 -10.11
C ASN A 233 2.01 -7.91 -9.98
N ARG A 234 2.54 -6.69 -9.84
CA ARG A 234 3.98 -6.43 -9.70
C ARG A 234 4.64 -7.21 -8.56
N PHE A 235 3.89 -7.55 -7.52
CA PHE A 235 4.40 -8.25 -6.34
C PHE A 235 4.34 -9.78 -6.43
N THR A 236 3.83 -10.36 -7.51
CA THR A 236 3.60 -11.81 -7.61
C THR A 236 4.73 -12.59 -8.28
N ASN A 237 5.65 -11.93 -8.95
CA ASN A 237 6.74 -12.57 -9.68
C ASN A 237 8.05 -11.79 -9.52
N VAL A 238 8.27 -11.20 -8.36
CA VAL A 238 9.50 -10.47 -8.08
C VAL A 238 10.47 -11.42 -7.40
N ASP A 239 11.68 -11.50 -7.92
CA ASP A 239 12.78 -12.16 -7.23
C ASP A 239 12.96 -11.47 -5.85
N PRO A 240 13.09 -12.20 -4.74
CA PRO A 240 13.34 -11.61 -3.44
C PRO A 240 14.53 -10.65 -3.40
N SER A 241 15.54 -10.85 -4.26
CA SER A 241 16.69 -9.95 -4.40
C SER A 241 16.32 -8.60 -5.04
N ASP A 242 15.29 -8.57 -5.89
CA ASP A 242 14.84 -7.38 -6.62
C ASP A 242 13.72 -6.61 -5.90
N LEU A 243 13.27 -7.13 -4.75
CA LEU A 243 12.18 -6.53 -3.96
C LEU A 243 12.45 -5.11 -3.51
N LEU A 244 13.71 -4.80 -3.22
CA LEU A 244 14.15 -3.49 -2.76
C LEU A 244 15.50 -3.16 -3.38
N HIS A 245 15.56 -2.01 -4.01
CA HIS A 245 16.77 -1.42 -4.58
C HIS A 245 16.71 0.11 -4.43
N VAL A 246 17.81 0.77 -4.70
CA VAL A 246 17.85 2.24 -4.75
C VAL A 246 16.91 2.71 -5.86
N GLY A 247 15.92 3.53 -5.49
CA GLY A 247 14.84 3.97 -6.38
C GLY A 247 13.50 3.32 -6.11
N SER A 248 13.44 2.20 -5.36
CA SER A 248 12.17 1.54 -5.01
C SER A 248 11.21 2.47 -4.30
N LEU A 249 9.94 2.42 -4.72
CA LEU A 249 8.86 3.24 -4.20
C LEU A 249 7.95 2.42 -3.29
N MET A 250 7.55 3.02 -2.18
CA MET A 250 6.64 2.44 -1.19
C MET A 250 5.95 3.53 -0.39
N TYR A 251 5.08 3.13 0.54
CA TYR A 251 4.54 4.05 1.53
C TYR A 251 5.17 3.80 2.89
N ALA A 252 5.46 4.88 3.61
CA ALA A 252 5.96 4.87 4.96
C ALA A 252 4.88 5.36 5.94
N LEU A 253 4.80 4.73 7.10
CA LEU A 253 4.09 5.24 8.26
C LEU A 253 5.11 5.71 9.27
N LEU A 254 5.00 6.95 9.70
CA LEU A 254 5.85 7.51 10.75
C LEU A 254 5.22 7.32 12.14
N SER A 255 6.06 7.37 13.16
CA SER A 255 5.65 7.50 14.56
C SER A 255 4.88 8.80 14.80
N GLU A 256 4.20 8.91 15.93
CA GLU A 256 3.40 10.12 16.25
C GLU A 256 4.25 11.40 16.33
N ASP A 257 5.53 11.28 16.72
CA ASP A 257 6.49 12.36 16.74
C ASP A 257 7.21 12.58 15.39
N GLU A 258 6.82 11.85 14.37
CA GLU A 258 7.37 11.86 13.00
C GLU A 258 8.89 11.60 12.89
N THR A 259 9.53 11.11 13.95
CA THR A 259 10.98 10.92 13.98
C THR A 259 11.45 9.57 13.42
N ARG A 260 10.57 8.58 13.33
CA ARG A 260 10.92 7.21 12.94
C ARG A 260 9.90 6.61 11.99
N VAL A 261 10.39 5.79 11.08
CA VAL A 261 9.55 4.92 10.27
C VAL A 261 9.13 3.71 11.12
N VAL A 262 7.83 3.56 11.35
CA VAL A 262 7.27 2.42 12.10
C VAL A 262 6.81 1.29 11.20
N GLU A 263 6.46 1.60 9.95
CA GLU A 263 5.97 0.61 8.99
C GLU A 263 6.27 1.05 7.55
N LEU A 264 6.64 0.09 6.71
CA LEU A 264 6.67 0.23 5.27
C LEU A 264 5.61 -0.67 4.65
N VAL A 265 4.83 -0.15 3.71
CA VAL A 265 3.77 -0.91 3.04
C VAL A 265 3.80 -0.70 1.53
N PRO A 266 3.48 -1.77 0.76
CA PRO A 266 3.51 -1.71 -0.70
C PRO A 266 2.27 -1.03 -1.31
N THR A 267 1.21 -0.80 -0.54
CA THR A 267 -0.04 -0.19 -1.04
C THR A 267 -0.76 0.55 0.08
N MET A 268 -1.51 1.60 -0.25
CA MET A 268 -2.23 2.42 0.75
C MET A 268 -3.25 1.61 1.54
N ILE A 269 -4.05 0.77 0.87
CA ILE A 269 -5.04 -0.11 1.50
C ILE A 269 -4.60 -1.55 1.25
N GLY A 270 -3.45 -1.88 1.80
CA GLY A 270 -2.83 -3.18 1.65
C GLY A 270 -3.09 -4.12 2.82
N ARG A 271 -2.41 -5.24 2.76
CA ARG A 271 -2.31 -6.15 3.89
C ARG A 271 -1.17 -5.71 4.79
N ARG A 272 -1.41 -5.80 6.08
CA ARG A 272 -0.41 -5.59 7.13
C ARG A 272 -0.18 -6.88 7.88
N PRO A 273 1.06 -7.23 8.23
CA PRO A 273 1.33 -8.41 9.02
C PRO A 273 0.93 -8.18 10.47
N TYR A 274 0.44 -9.22 11.14
CA TYR A 274 0.42 -9.23 12.59
C TYR A 274 1.85 -9.30 13.12
N SER A 275 2.11 -8.78 14.30
CA SER A 275 3.44 -8.78 14.92
C SER A 275 3.98 -10.19 15.22
N ARG A 276 3.11 -11.17 15.34
CA ARG A 276 3.45 -12.57 15.66
C ARG A 276 2.66 -13.53 14.78
N SER A 277 3.28 -14.64 14.42
CA SER A 277 2.58 -15.78 13.83
C SER A 277 1.64 -16.44 14.86
N PRO A 278 0.62 -17.19 14.42
CA PRO A 278 -0.22 -17.95 15.36
C PRO A 278 0.58 -18.91 16.24
N ARG A 279 1.65 -19.49 15.71
CA ARG A 279 2.55 -20.37 16.47
C ARG A 279 3.31 -19.61 17.56
N GLU A 280 3.87 -18.44 17.26
CA GLU A 280 4.56 -17.59 18.24
C GLU A 280 3.60 -17.09 19.33
N LEU A 281 2.38 -16.74 18.94
CA LEU A 281 1.35 -16.35 19.89
C LEU A 281 0.94 -17.51 20.79
N ALA A 282 0.73 -18.70 20.23
CA ALA A 282 0.41 -19.92 20.96
C ALA A 282 1.55 -20.33 21.91
N ALA A 283 2.81 -20.17 21.46
CA ALA A 283 3.97 -20.41 22.31
C ALA A 283 4.01 -19.45 23.52
N ALA A 284 3.81 -18.16 23.28
CA ALA A 284 3.79 -17.13 24.30
C ALA A 284 2.66 -17.38 25.34
N GLN A 285 1.53 -17.90 24.92
CA GLN A 285 0.39 -18.25 25.75
C GLN A 285 0.48 -19.66 26.32
N LYS A 286 1.56 -20.42 26.04
CA LYS A 286 1.76 -21.82 26.49
C LYS A 286 0.66 -22.78 26.01
N VAL A 287 0.07 -22.53 24.84
CA VAL A 287 -1.03 -23.31 24.26
C VAL A 287 -0.59 -24.02 22.96
N LEU A 288 0.71 -24.25 22.78
CA LEU A 288 1.24 -25.02 21.65
C LEU A 288 0.70 -26.46 21.67
N PRO A 289 0.61 -27.10 20.48
CA PRO A 289 0.28 -28.50 20.38
C PRO A 289 1.21 -29.36 21.22
N LEU A 290 0.66 -30.45 21.72
CA LEU A 290 1.40 -31.38 22.56
C LEU A 290 2.59 -31.99 21.86
N THR A 291 3.72 -31.98 22.52
CA THR A 291 4.87 -32.81 22.16
C THR A 291 4.91 -34.10 22.96
N LYS A 292 4.22 -34.14 24.12
CA LYS A 292 4.15 -35.28 25.02
C LYS A 292 2.72 -35.49 25.54
N SER A 293 2.27 -36.72 25.62
CA SER A 293 0.93 -37.09 26.11
C SER A 293 0.67 -36.68 27.57
N THR A 294 1.72 -36.52 28.38
CA THR A 294 1.63 -36.07 29.79
C THR A 294 1.18 -34.61 29.92
N GLU A 295 1.25 -33.84 28.85
CA GLU A 295 0.88 -32.42 28.80
C GLU A 295 -0.55 -32.21 28.28
N ALA A 296 -1.32 -33.30 28.11
CA ALA A 296 -2.65 -33.23 27.51
C ALA A 296 -3.61 -32.36 28.34
N SER A 297 -4.22 -31.37 27.67
CA SER A 297 -5.30 -30.57 28.24
C SER A 297 -6.59 -31.38 28.34
N ALA A 298 -7.61 -30.86 29.04
CA ALA A 298 -8.91 -31.50 29.11
C ALA A 298 -9.55 -31.73 27.74
N ALA A 299 -9.39 -30.78 26.80
CA ALA A 299 -9.89 -30.92 25.44
C ALA A 299 -9.11 -32.00 24.64
N ASP A 300 -7.79 -32.08 24.81
CA ASP A 300 -6.98 -33.10 24.14
C ASP A 300 -7.37 -34.52 24.61
N ARG A 301 -7.66 -34.69 25.91
CA ARG A 301 -8.12 -35.96 26.48
C ARG A 301 -9.51 -36.36 25.98
N LEU A 302 -10.40 -35.40 25.79
CA LEU A 302 -11.78 -35.65 25.39
C LEU A 302 -11.93 -35.88 23.88
N PHE A 303 -11.22 -35.08 23.08
CA PHE A 303 -11.42 -35.05 21.64
C PHE A 303 -10.28 -35.68 20.82
N GLY A 304 -9.20 -36.08 21.49
CA GLY A 304 -7.97 -36.54 20.86
C GLY A 304 -7.11 -35.39 20.32
N TYR A 305 -5.89 -35.70 19.94
CA TYR A 305 -4.89 -34.77 19.39
C TYR A 305 -4.27 -35.34 18.13
#